data_f440b9b89cc0d4cd1658b93d22d706c2
#
_entry.id   f440b9b89cc0d4cd1658b93d22d706c2
#
_cell.length_a   1.000
_cell.length_b   1.000
_cell.length_c   1.000
_cell.angle_alpha   90.00
_cell.angle_beta   90.00
_cell.angle_gamma   90.00
#
_symmetry.space_group_name_H-M   'P 1'
#
loop_
_entity.id
_entity.type
_entity.pdbx_description
1 polymer ?
#
loop_
_entity_poly.entity_id
_entity_poly.type
_entity_poly.pdbx_seq_one_letter_code
_entity_poly.pdbx_strand_id
1 'polypeptide(L)'
;MAGVAGWWADREELYRDGGAVAARAISHGGAQGDLLASFGRDSEWGPNHACAARFLRAFGSGDMDAARREMTADCVFEATGPAPDGVRHEGADAAHSVWTQMFAETTNPLFSTEEQFVAGDRAVVRWSYSWTDDQGAPGHIRGVDVIRFRDGLICEKLSYVKG
;
A
#
# COMPACT_ATOMS: atom_id res chain seq x y z
N MET A 1 0.59 -2.01 25.84
CA MET A 1 0.31 -2.31 24.44
C MET A 1 0.17 -0.96 23.72
N ALA A 2 1.21 -0.51 23.01
CA ALA A 2 1.12 0.69 22.19
C ALA A 2 0.40 0.29 20.90
N GLY A 3 -0.80 0.80 20.68
CA GLY A 3 -1.59 0.56 19.47
C GLY A 3 -0.90 1.16 18.24
N VAL A 4 -1.32 0.73 17.05
CA VAL A 4 -0.82 1.20 15.75
C VAL A 4 -0.92 2.72 15.61
N ALA A 5 -1.80 3.39 16.34
CA ALA A 5 -1.87 4.85 16.46
C ALA A 5 -0.54 5.49 16.92
N GLY A 6 0.27 4.78 17.72
CA GLY A 6 1.61 5.23 18.09
C GLY A 6 2.63 5.23 16.94
N TRP A 7 2.34 4.52 15.87
CA TRP A 7 3.23 4.45 14.69
C TRP A 7 3.26 5.75 13.88
N TRP A 8 2.20 6.53 13.96
CA TRP A 8 2.01 7.75 13.18
C TRP A 8 2.27 9.01 14.00
N ALA A 9 2.07 8.94 15.34
CA ALA A 9 2.21 10.10 16.24
C ALA A 9 3.62 10.68 16.27
N ASP A 10 4.67 9.85 16.18
CA ASP A 10 6.07 10.30 16.18
C ASP A 10 6.48 11.04 14.89
N ARG A 11 5.67 10.93 13.82
CA ARG A 11 5.94 11.63 12.55
C ARG A 11 5.25 12.98 12.44
N GLU A 12 4.21 13.25 13.20
CA GLU A 12 3.54 14.56 13.19
C GLU A 12 4.44 15.69 13.68
N GLU A 13 5.42 15.41 14.58
CA GLU A 13 6.37 16.41 15.01
C GLU A 13 7.32 16.87 13.90
N LEU A 14 7.64 16.02 12.93
CA LEU A 14 8.53 16.35 11.81
C LEU A 14 7.86 17.24 10.73
N TYR A 15 6.53 17.34 10.72
CA TYR A 15 5.79 18.08 9.69
C TYR A 15 5.14 19.37 10.21
N ARG A 16 5.23 19.71 11.49
CA ARG A 16 4.62 20.92 12.06
C ARG A 16 5.23 22.24 11.61
N ASP A 17 6.45 22.26 11.11
CA ASP A 17 7.18 23.48 10.71
C ASP A 17 7.22 23.75 9.19
N GLY A 18 6.52 22.98 8.37
CA GLY A 18 6.46 23.17 6.93
C GLY A 18 5.19 23.87 6.46
N GLY A 19 5.30 25.16 6.20
CA GLY A 19 4.30 26.10 5.73
C GLY A 19 3.12 25.55 4.90
N ALA A 20 1.95 26.10 5.18
CA ALA A 20 0.69 25.89 4.49
C ALA A 20 0.86 25.95 2.95
N VAL A 21 0.89 24.80 2.29
CA VAL A 21 0.68 24.72 0.84
C VAL A 21 -0.82 24.58 0.64
N ALA A 22 -1.44 25.65 0.15
CA ALA A 22 -2.85 25.67 -0.20
C ALA A 22 -3.22 24.47 -1.07
N ALA A 23 -4.08 23.60 -0.57
CA ALA A 23 -4.71 22.56 -1.35
C ALA A 23 -5.62 23.21 -2.41
N ARG A 24 -5.10 23.35 -3.63
CA ARG A 24 -5.91 23.65 -4.79
C ARG A 24 -6.57 22.33 -5.20
N ALA A 25 -7.84 22.20 -4.89
CA ALA A 25 -8.67 21.13 -5.40
C ALA A 25 -8.65 21.18 -6.95
N ILE A 26 -7.86 20.31 -7.56
CA ILE A 26 -7.96 20.05 -8.99
C ILE A 26 -8.99 18.93 -9.11
N SER A 27 -10.21 19.32 -9.50
CA SER A 27 -11.23 18.37 -9.92
C SER A 27 -10.77 17.69 -11.21
N HIS A 28 -10.17 16.53 -11.09
CA HIS A 28 -9.95 15.62 -12.20
C HIS A 28 -11.05 14.55 -12.18
N GLY A 29 -12.23 14.95 -12.64
CA GLY A 29 -13.16 13.97 -13.19
C GLY A 29 -12.54 13.42 -14.48
N GLY A 30 -12.29 12.09 -14.51
CA GLY A 30 -11.99 11.40 -15.74
C GLY A 30 -10.88 10.35 -15.76
N ALA A 31 -9.94 10.35 -14.84
CA ALA A 31 -8.75 9.49 -14.98
C ALA A 31 -8.82 8.10 -14.30
N GLN A 32 -9.74 7.89 -13.37
CA GLN A 32 -9.83 6.62 -12.63
C GLN A 32 -10.46 5.49 -13.45
N GLY A 33 -11.31 5.81 -14.44
CA GLY A 33 -11.93 4.83 -15.31
C GLY A 33 -10.94 4.22 -16.32
N ASP A 34 -10.00 5.00 -16.83
CA ASP A 34 -9.07 4.55 -17.88
C ASP A 34 -7.91 3.72 -17.34
N LEU A 35 -7.43 3.97 -16.11
CA LEU A 35 -6.41 3.13 -15.51
C LEU A 35 -6.94 1.72 -15.22
N LEU A 36 -8.18 1.58 -14.74
CA LEU A 36 -8.80 0.28 -14.51
C LEU A 36 -9.14 -0.45 -15.81
N ALA A 37 -9.43 0.27 -16.89
CA ALA A 37 -9.68 -0.31 -18.22
C ALA A 37 -8.39 -0.86 -18.86
N SER A 38 -7.22 -0.34 -18.54
CA SER A 38 -5.93 -0.88 -19.01
C SER A 38 -5.56 -2.21 -18.36
N PHE A 39 -6.18 -2.56 -17.23
CA PHE A 39 -6.00 -3.86 -16.54
C PHE A 39 -6.83 -5.01 -17.17
N GLY A 40 -7.63 -4.75 -18.19
CA GLY A 40 -8.56 -5.72 -18.79
C GLY A 40 -7.94 -6.79 -19.70
N ARG A 41 -6.61 -6.85 -19.82
CA ARG A 41 -5.90 -7.86 -20.64
C ARG A 41 -4.86 -8.64 -19.84
N ASP A 42 -5.32 -9.24 -18.74
CA ASP A 42 -4.46 -10.01 -17.83
C ASP A 42 -3.66 -11.13 -18.52
N SER A 43 -4.10 -11.58 -19.70
CA SER A 43 -3.46 -12.66 -20.45
C SER A 43 -2.24 -12.24 -21.28
N GLU A 44 -2.08 -10.94 -21.57
CA GLU A 44 -0.97 -10.47 -22.40
C GLU A 44 0.33 -10.20 -21.61
N TRP A 45 0.23 -10.00 -20.28
CA TRP A 45 1.34 -9.50 -19.45
C TRP A 45 2.00 -10.56 -18.56
N GLY A 46 1.49 -11.79 -18.59
CA GLY A 46 2.01 -12.91 -17.81
C GLY A 46 1.52 -12.97 -16.35
N PRO A 47 1.80 -14.11 -15.64
CA PRO A 47 1.20 -14.42 -14.35
C PRO A 47 1.55 -13.44 -13.24
N ASN A 48 2.78 -12.91 -13.22
CA ASN A 48 3.22 -11.98 -12.18
C ASN A 48 2.53 -10.62 -12.30
N HIS A 49 2.29 -10.15 -13.53
CA HIS A 49 1.53 -8.92 -13.75
C HIS A 49 0.06 -9.08 -13.32
N ALA A 50 -0.56 -10.20 -13.69
CA ALA A 50 -1.92 -10.52 -13.29
C ALA A 50 -2.07 -10.61 -11.76
N CYS A 51 -1.11 -11.26 -11.09
CA CYS A 51 -1.05 -11.33 -9.63
C CYS A 51 -0.93 -9.93 -9.00
N ALA A 52 -0.01 -9.09 -9.47
CA ALA A 52 0.15 -7.72 -8.99
C ALA A 52 -1.15 -6.92 -9.12
N ALA A 53 -1.82 -7.01 -10.28
CA ALA A 53 -3.08 -6.31 -10.53
C ALA A 53 -4.20 -6.75 -9.59
N ARG A 54 -4.34 -8.07 -9.33
CA ARG A 54 -5.34 -8.60 -8.39
C ARG A 54 -5.03 -8.18 -6.95
N PHE A 55 -3.76 -8.30 -6.53
CA PHE A 55 -3.31 -7.88 -5.21
C PHE A 55 -3.60 -6.39 -4.95
N LEU A 56 -3.19 -5.51 -5.86
CA LEU A 56 -3.37 -4.06 -5.69
C LEU A 56 -4.83 -3.63 -5.70
N ARG A 57 -5.66 -4.29 -6.51
CA ARG A 57 -7.12 -4.07 -6.51
C ARG A 57 -7.74 -4.46 -5.17
N ALA A 58 -7.40 -5.64 -4.66
CA ALA A 58 -7.88 -6.12 -3.37
C ALA A 58 -7.43 -5.21 -2.22
N PHE A 59 -6.15 -4.86 -2.21
CA PHE A 59 -5.58 -3.96 -1.20
C PHE A 59 -6.23 -2.58 -1.23
N GLY A 60 -6.41 -1.98 -2.41
CA GLY A 60 -7.07 -0.69 -2.59
C GLY A 60 -8.55 -0.67 -2.20
N SER A 61 -9.24 -1.82 -2.29
CA SER A 61 -10.63 -1.97 -1.84
C SER A 61 -10.77 -2.36 -0.36
N GLY A 62 -9.67 -2.61 0.35
CA GLY A 62 -9.69 -3.08 1.73
C GLY A 62 -10.02 -4.58 1.89
N ASP A 63 -10.04 -5.35 0.78
CA ASP A 63 -10.25 -6.80 0.83
C ASP A 63 -8.92 -7.52 1.12
N MET A 64 -8.54 -7.54 2.40
CA MET A 64 -7.27 -8.15 2.81
C MET A 64 -7.24 -9.67 2.62
N ASP A 65 -8.39 -10.34 2.66
CA ASP A 65 -8.48 -11.77 2.35
C ASP A 65 -8.18 -12.06 0.87
N ALA A 66 -8.67 -11.22 -0.03
CA ALA A 66 -8.33 -11.32 -1.44
C ALA A 66 -6.86 -11.01 -1.69
N ALA A 67 -6.30 -9.99 -1.04
CA ALA A 67 -4.88 -9.66 -1.13
C ALA A 67 -4.00 -10.83 -0.63
N ARG A 68 -4.36 -11.46 0.49
CA ARG A 68 -3.65 -12.61 1.02
C ARG A 68 -3.60 -13.80 0.06
N ARG A 69 -4.65 -14.03 -0.73
CA ARG A 69 -4.69 -15.13 -1.72
C ARG A 69 -3.67 -14.99 -2.85
N GLU A 70 -3.16 -13.79 -3.07
CA GLU A 70 -2.12 -13.52 -4.06
C GLU A 70 -0.69 -13.69 -3.51
N MET A 71 -0.54 -14.21 -2.29
CA MET A 71 0.73 -14.35 -1.59
C MET A 71 1.08 -15.82 -1.37
N THR A 72 2.39 -16.12 -1.37
CA THR A 72 2.88 -17.42 -0.90
C THR A 72 2.71 -17.52 0.62
N ALA A 73 2.50 -18.73 1.15
CA ALA A 73 2.31 -18.94 2.59
C ALA A 73 3.48 -18.40 3.44
N ASP A 74 4.70 -18.46 2.91
CA ASP A 74 5.95 -17.98 3.50
C ASP A 74 6.35 -16.56 3.06
N CYS A 75 5.40 -15.79 2.54
CA CYS A 75 5.66 -14.43 2.06
C CYS A 75 6.27 -13.57 3.17
N VAL A 76 7.26 -12.76 2.81
CA VAL A 76 7.86 -11.78 3.69
C VAL A 76 7.29 -10.41 3.40
N PHE A 77 6.83 -9.73 4.44
CA PHE A 77 6.44 -8.32 4.39
C PHE A 77 7.34 -7.50 5.31
N GLU A 78 7.98 -6.48 4.75
CA GLU A 78 8.72 -5.49 5.53
C GLU A 78 7.93 -4.18 5.53
N ALA A 79 7.49 -3.79 6.72
CA ALA A 79 6.65 -2.63 6.94
C ALA A 79 7.47 -1.33 6.91
N THR A 80 6.79 -0.21 6.71
CA THR A 80 7.43 1.12 6.68
C THR A 80 7.83 1.64 8.04
N GLY A 81 7.32 1.08 9.12
CA GLY A 81 7.56 1.54 10.48
C GLY A 81 7.86 0.39 11.45
N PRO A 82 8.45 0.69 12.62
CA PRO A 82 9.01 1.99 12.98
C PRO A 82 10.31 2.32 12.22
N ALA A 83 10.62 3.59 12.10
CA ALA A 83 11.90 4.01 11.51
C ALA A 83 13.08 3.51 12.36
N PRO A 84 14.30 3.25 11.76
CA PRO A 84 14.60 3.46 10.35
C PRO A 84 14.22 2.29 9.43
N ASP A 85 14.13 1.05 9.93
CA ASP A 85 14.15 -0.16 9.11
C ASP A 85 12.77 -0.82 8.94
N GLY A 86 11.79 -0.42 9.77
CA GLY A 86 10.49 -1.09 9.81
C GLY A 86 10.51 -2.44 10.53
N VAL A 87 9.35 -3.09 10.60
CA VAL A 87 9.22 -4.45 11.14
C VAL A 87 9.10 -5.44 9.99
N ARG A 88 9.88 -6.51 10.08
CA ARG A 88 9.80 -7.66 9.17
C ARG A 88 8.78 -8.66 9.71
N HIS A 89 7.79 -9.00 8.89
CA HIS A 89 6.76 -9.99 9.17
C HIS A 89 6.96 -11.19 8.25
N GLU A 90 7.00 -12.40 8.83
CA GLU A 90 7.19 -13.63 8.09
C GLU A 90 5.89 -14.43 8.05
N GLY A 91 5.51 -14.83 6.84
CA GLY A 91 4.27 -15.51 6.54
C GLY A 91 3.14 -14.57 6.09
N ALA A 92 2.34 -15.07 5.14
CA ALA A 92 1.18 -14.32 4.61
C ALA A 92 0.16 -13.95 5.68
N ASP A 93 -0.01 -14.81 6.71
CA ASP A 93 -0.94 -14.55 7.82
C ASP A 93 -0.48 -13.39 8.69
N ALA A 94 0.83 -13.25 8.91
CA ALA A 94 1.39 -12.14 9.67
C ALA A 94 1.19 -10.81 8.92
N ALA A 95 1.48 -10.79 7.62
CA ALA A 95 1.24 -9.62 6.77
C ALA A 95 -0.25 -9.24 6.72
N HIS A 96 -1.13 -10.22 6.52
CA HIS A 96 -2.58 -10.05 6.51
C HIS A 96 -3.08 -9.41 7.81
N SER A 97 -2.62 -9.91 8.97
CA SER A 97 -3.02 -9.39 10.28
C SER A 97 -2.63 -7.92 10.45
N VAL A 98 -1.43 -7.54 10.05
CA VAL A 98 -0.94 -6.15 10.12
C VAL A 98 -1.80 -5.23 9.26
N TRP A 99 -2.08 -5.60 8.02
CA TRP A 99 -2.88 -4.77 7.12
C TRP A 99 -4.35 -4.69 7.54
N THR A 100 -4.93 -5.80 8.00
CA THR A 100 -6.30 -5.82 8.54
C THR A 100 -6.43 -4.87 9.72
N GLN A 101 -5.45 -4.89 10.63
CA GLN A 101 -5.43 -3.99 11.77
C GLN A 101 -5.26 -2.53 11.33
N MET A 102 -4.33 -2.25 10.41
CA MET A 102 -4.10 -0.90 9.87
C MET A 102 -5.38 -0.30 9.28
N PHE A 103 -6.12 -1.06 8.47
CA PHE A 103 -7.37 -0.59 7.90
C PHE A 103 -8.49 -0.43 8.93
N ALA A 104 -8.55 -1.31 9.94
CA ALA A 104 -9.57 -1.26 10.98
C ALA A 104 -9.38 -0.10 11.98
N GLU A 105 -8.14 0.30 12.23
CA GLU A 105 -7.79 1.36 13.17
C GLU A 105 -7.72 2.75 12.52
N THR A 106 -7.88 2.83 11.21
CA THR A 106 -7.76 4.09 10.46
C THR A 106 -9.13 4.55 9.97
N THR A 107 -9.46 5.82 10.20
CA THR A 107 -10.72 6.42 9.72
C THR A 107 -10.58 6.83 8.26
N ASN A 108 -11.54 6.41 7.42
CA ASN A 108 -11.57 6.67 5.97
C ASN A 108 -10.25 6.29 5.26
N PRO A 109 -9.73 5.06 5.48
CA PRO A 109 -8.49 4.63 4.83
C PRO A 109 -8.67 4.56 3.31
N LEU A 110 -7.73 5.12 2.56
CA LEU A 110 -7.71 5.05 1.10
C LEU A 110 -6.30 4.75 0.63
N PHE A 111 -6.08 3.56 0.10
CA PHE A 111 -4.85 3.19 -0.58
C PHE A 111 -5.02 3.35 -2.10
N SER A 112 -4.14 4.12 -2.72
CA SER A 112 -4.18 4.41 -4.15
C SER A 112 -2.86 4.05 -4.81
N THR A 113 -2.92 3.21 -5.84
CA THR A 113 -1.77 2.93 -6.72
C THR A 113 -1.62 4.08 -7.71
N GLU A 114 -0.46 4.75 -7.70
CA GLU A 114 -0.13 5.83 -8.62
C GLU A 114 0.52 5.31 -9.91
N GLU A 115 1.37 4.29 -9.77
CA GLU A 115 2.13 3.70 -10.87
C GLU A 115 2.60 2.31 -10.51
N GLN A 116 2.64 1.40 -11.46
CA GLN A 116 3.27 0.10 -11.28
C GLN A 116 3.99 -0.35 -12.56
N PHE A 117 5.06 -1.12 -12.38
CA PHE A 117 5.66 -1.88 -13.46
C PHE A 117 6.16 -3.22 -12.95
N VAL A 118 6.13 -4.23 -13.82
CA VAL A 118 6.54 -5.60 -13.54
C VAL A 118 7.62 -5.98 -14.55
N ALA A 119 8.72 -6.54 -14.06
CA ALA A 119 9.84 -7.00 -14.87
C ALA A 119 10.34 -8.36 -14.33
N GLY A 120 10.04 -9.43 -15.07
CA GLY A 120 10.39 -10.79 -14.66
C GLY A 120 9.71 -11.17 -13.35
N ASP A 121 10.50 -11.49 -12.32
CA ASP A 121 10.05 -11.85 -10.98
C ASP A 121 9.96 -10.65 -10.01
N ARG A 122 10.03 -9.41 -10.51
CA ARG A 122 10.00 -8.19 -9.71
C ARG A 122 8.91 -7.24 -10.15
N ALA A 123 8.37 -6.50 -9.17
CA ALA A 123 7.56 -5.32 -9.45
C ALA A 123 7.96 -4.16 -8.56
N VAL A 124 7.68 -2.96 -9.06
CA VAL A 124 7.73 -1.72 -8.27
C VAL A 124 6.37 -1.06 -8.37
N VAL A 125 5.84 -0.67 -7.22
CA VAL A 125 4.53 -0.03 -7.09
C VAL A 125 4.72 1.28 -6.33
N ARG A 126 4.38 2.39 -6.96
CA ARG A 126 4.31 3.69 -6.30
C ARG A 126 2.88 3.94 -5.84
N TRP A 127 2.72 4.34 -4.58
CA TRP A 127 1.41 4.44 -3.95
C TRP A 127 1.30 5.66 -3.04
N SER A 128 0.06 6.02 -2.74
CA SER A 128 -0.32 6.91 -1.65
C SER A 128 -1.32 6.25 -0.73
N TYR A 129 -1.25 6.56 0.55
CA TYR A 129 -2.21 6.16 1.56
C TYR A 129 -2.68 7.39 2.30
N SER A 130 -4.00 7.59 2.37
CA SER A 130 -4.60 8.73 3.06
C SER A 130 -5.65 8.28 4.06
N TRP A 131 -5.87 9.11 5.06
CA TRP A 131 -6.82 8.84 6.15
C TRP A 131 -7.34 10.14 6.76
N THR A 132 -8.26 10.01 7.69
CA THR A 132 -8.71 11.10 8.57
C THR A 132 -8.24 10.77 9.99
N ASP A 133 -7.62 11.72 10.67
CA ASP A 133 -7.17 11.54 12.06
C ASP A 133 -8.34 11.65 13.07
N ASP A 134 -8.05 11.44 14.34
CA ASP A 134 -9.04 11.49 15.43
C ASP A 134 -9.65 12.89 15.61
N GLN A 135 -9.04 13.93 15.08
CA GLN A 135 -9.52 15.31 15.13
C GLN A 135 -10.28 15.71 13.86
N GLY A 136 -10.39 14.79 12.89
CA GLY A 136 -11.04 15.02 11.61
C GLY A 136 -10.14 15.68 10.56
N ALA A 137 -8.84 15.82 10.83
CA ALA A 137 -7.89 16.36 9.87
C ALA A 137 -7.41 15.28 8.87
N PRO A 138 -7.17 15.63 7.60
CA PRO A 138 -6.66 14.71 6.61
C PRO A 138 -5.17 14.45 6.80
N GLY A 139 -4.79 13.17 6.81
CA GLY A 139 -3.40 12.72 6.76
C GLY A 139 -3.09 11.98 5.47
N HIS A 140 -1.84 11.95 5.03
CA HIS A 140 -1.40 11.09 3.94
C HIS A 140 0.08 10.80 4.00
N ILE A 141 0.46 9.68 3.41
CA ILE A 141 1.85 9.30 3.12
C ILE A 141 1.95 8.78 1.69
N ARG A 142 3.14 8.81 1.15
CA ARG A 142 3.47 8.23 -0.15
C ARG A 142 4.63 7.26 -0.01
N GLY A 143 4.60 6.22 -0.81
CA GLY A 143 5.66 5.21 -0.74
C GLY A 143 5.85 4.45 -2.02
N VAL A 144 6.80 3.52 -1.92
CA VAL A 144 7.15 2.57 -2.96
C VAL A 144 7.21 1.19 -2.33
N ASP A 145 6.59 0.22 -2.98
CA ASP A 145 6.78 -1.19 -2.69
C ASP A 145 7.69 -1.82 -3.73
N VAL A 146 8.65 -2.62 -3.26
CA VAL A 146 9.42 -3.54 -4.09
C VAL A 146 8.89 -4.93 -3.82
N ILE A 147 8.37 -5.57 -4.87
CA ILE A 147 7.70 -6.87 -4.79
C ILE A 147 8.53 -7.92 -5.51
N ARG A 148 8.59 -9.13 -4.97
CA ARG A 148 9.11 -10.31 -5.64
C ARG A 148 8.05 -11.38 -5.76
N PHE A 149 8.04 -12.05 -6.92
CA PHE A 149 7.15 -13.16 -7.22
C PHE A 149 7.89 -14.49 -7.23
N ARG A 150 7.17 -15.53 -6.87
CA ARG A 150 7.56 -16.93 -7.01
C ARG A 150 6.31 -17.73 -7.40
N ASP A 151 6.40 -18.45 -8.50
CA ASP A 151 5.29 -19.28 -9.02
C ASP A 151 3.97 -18.52 -9.25
N GLY A 152 4.08 -17.24 -9.68
CA GLY A 152 2.92 -16.38 -9.95
C GLY A 152 2.25 -15.80 -8.71
N LEU A 153 2.86 -15.92 -7.53
CA LEU A 153 2.40 -15.34 -6.26
C LEU A 153 3.47 -14.41 -5.67
N ILE A 154 3.04 -13.46 -4.87
CA ILE A 154 3.94 -12.55 -4.12
C ILE A 154 4.62 -13.34 -3.00
N CYS A 155 5.95 -13.42 -3.03
CA CYS A 155 6.74 -14.04 -1.97
C CYS A 155 7.52 -13.04 -1.10
N GLU A 156 7.57 -11.77 -1.51
CA GLU A 156 8.21 -10.71 -0.74
C GLU A 156 7.60 -9.36 -1.11
N LYS A 157 7.35 -8.51 -0.12
CA LYS A 157 6.89 -7.13 -0.28
C LYS A 157 7.65 -6.24 0.69
N LEU A 158 8.53 -5.41 0.16
CA LEU A 158 9.34 -4.45 0.92
C LEU A 158 8.77 -3.05 0.69
N SER A 159 8.38 -2.38 1.78
CA SER A 159 7.70 -1.09 1.71
C SER A 159 8.58 0.05 2.20
N TYR A 160 8.68 1.10 1.42
CA TYR A 160 9.45 2.31 1.72
C TYR A 160 8.56 3.53 1.66
N VAL A 161 8.74 4.46 2.58
CA VAL A 161 8.00 5.73 2.57
C VAL A 161 8.93 6.88 2.21
N LYS A 162 8.35 7.87 1.55
CA LYS A 162 9.01 9.13 1.32
C LYS A 162 8.99 9.91 2.63
N GLY A 163 10.19 10.15 3.18
CA GLY A 163 10.40 10.93 4.41
C GLY A 163 10.41 12.41 4.18
#